data_edceafb0b35d8a8e9516c36603791ef8
#
_entry.id   edceafb0b35d8a8e9516c36603791ef8
#
_cell.length_a   1.000
_cell.length_b   1.000
_cell.length_c   1.000
_cell.angle_alpha   90.00
_cell.angle_beta   90.00
_cell.angle_gamma   90.00
#
_symmetry.space_group_name_H-M   'P 1'
#
loop_
_entity.id
_entity.type
_entity.pdbx_description
1 polymer ?
#
loop_
_entity_poly.entity_id
_entity_poly.type
_entity_poly.pdbx_seq_one_letter_code
_entity_poly.pdbx_strand_id
1 'polypeptide(L)'
;MLCLTPAHASHDDGLSLAFDDAPVERVLQALADYQHINLMISPEVEGRLSLRLENVPWQQALSLVGRMARLTLLEEENVLLVYPESWQQQQHEAEKAQQAEALQQQPLQQRRISLHYASASDVHRSLQSERPSLMTARGSATVDSRTNSLLLRDSPSALEETARWIRALDVPLEQVELAAHIVTISEEHLHELGVNWRLYNEGDAINRALRHPLLDVPLGLNSHDVSVGVTLSRIGGKLLDLELSALEQENQVEIIASPRLFTSHQQTASIKQGTEIPYEVSAGNSGATSIEFKEAVLGMEVTPAVLGNGRIQLKIRISQNVPGRAVQTGDSQVLSIDKQEIETQVTVSDGQTLALGGIFHQQRTRGQRQVPLLGNLPVVGSLFRQHAEEQRKRELVIFMTPRLVREAALSAR
;
A
#
# COMPACT_ATOMS: atom_id res chain seq x y z
N MET A 1 -11.58 48.81 58.83
CA MET A 1 -11.76 50.11 58.19
C MET A 1 -12.42 49.85 56.82
N LEU A 2 -13.77 49.90 56.78
CA LEU A 2 -14.58 49.68 55.62
C LEU A 2 -14.58 50.95 54.77
N CYS A 3 -14.07 50.87 53.52
CA CYS A 3 -14.30 51.92 52.53
C CYS A 3 -15.58 51.54 51.72
N LEU A 4 -16.64 52.29 52.04
CA LEU A 4 -17.84 52.33 51.17
C LEU A 4 -17.49 53.16 49.92
N THR A 5 -17.55 52.59 48.81
CA THR A 5 -17.63 53.29 47.52
C THR A 5 -19.07 53.67 47.25
N PRO A 6 -19.37 54.94 46.88
CA PRO A 6 -20.73 55.32 46.56
C PRO A 6 -21.18 54.69 45.27
N ALA A 7 -22.29 53.96 45.28
CA ALA A 7 -22.98 53.51 44.11
C ALA A 7 -23.57 54.75 43.39
N HIS A 8 -23.10 55.02 42.18
CA HIS A 8 -23.80 55.93 41.27
C HIS A 8 -25.15 55.28 40.91
N ALA A 9 -26.21 55.82 41.43
CA ALA A 9 -27.57 55.53 41.01
C ALA A 9 -27.73 56.14 39.60
N SER A 10 -27.72 55.32 38.57
CA SER A 10 -28.21 55.70 37.25
C SER A 10 -29.70 55.95 37.40
N HIS A 11 -30.16 57.19 37.26
CA HIS A 11 -31.56 57.50 37.02
C HIS A 11 -31.95 56.90 35.67
N ASP A 12 -32.56 55.75 35.71
CA ASP A 12 -33.16 55.10 34.53
C ASP A 12 -34.60 55.60 34.41
N ASP A 13 -34.72 56.93 34.19
CA ASP A 13 -36.03 57.53 33.85
C ASP A 13 -36.40 57.10 32.43
N GLY A 14 -37.45 56.24 32.30
CA GLY A 14 -37.91 55.73 31.05
C GLY A 14 -38.31 56.86 30.09
N LEU A 15 -37.67 56.84 28.91
CA LEU A 15 -37.89 57.80 27.84
C LEU A 15 -39.23 57.55 27.17
N SER A 16 -40.06 58.60 26.99
CA SER A 16 -41.30 58.50 26.22
C SER A 16 -41.26 59.52 25.06
N LEU A 17 -41.19 58.98 23.83
CA LEU A 17 -41.08 59.76 22.60
C LEU A 17 -42.04 59.19 21.56
N ALA A 18 -42.70 60.10 20.84
CA ALA A 18 -43.52 59.74 19.69
C ALA A 18 -43.13 60.57 18.49
N PHE A 19 -42.67 59.92 17.43
CA PHE A 19 -42.33 60.54 16.13
C PHE A 19 -43.17 59.87 15.05
N ASP A 20 -43.73 60.65 14.18
CA ASP A 20 -44.44 60.15 13.00
C ASP A 20 -43.80 60.74 11.76
N ASP A 21 -43.28 59.85 10.86
CA ASP A 21 -42.58 60.22 9.64
C ASP A 21 -41.47 61.28 9.85
N ALA A 22 -40.67 61.12 10.89
CA ALA A 22 -39.61 62.07 11.22
C ALA A 22 -38.28 61.65 10.57
N PRO A 23 -37.46 62.66 10.15
CA PRO A 23 -36.09 62.36 9.72
C PRO A 23 -35.31 61.71 10.86
N VAL A 24 -34.47 60.70 10.51
CA VAL A 24 -33.66 59.94 11.50
C VAL A 24 -32.77 60.85 12.32
N GLU A 25 -32.19 61.89 11.71
CA GLU A 25 -31.36 62.90 12.38
C GLU A 25 -32.08 63.57 13.55
N ARG A 26 -33.38 63.94 13.37
CA ARG A 26 -34.16 64.57 14.46
C ARG A 26 -34.45 63.59 15.60
N VAL A 27 -34.66 62.36 15.28
CA VAL A 27 -34.89 61.34 16.31
C VAL A 27 -33.61 61.10 17.15
N LEU A 28 -32.47 61.00 16.48
CA LEU A 28 -31.17 60.86 17.11
C LEU A 28 -30.79 62.10 17.92
N GLN A 29 -31.08 63.29 17.40
CA GLN A 29 -30.85 64.55 18.14
C GLN A 29 -31.67 64.62 19.41
N ALA A 30 -32.97 64.27 19.37
CA ALA A 30 -33.78 64.19 20.58
C ALA A 30 -33.30 63.18 21.62
N LEU A 31 -32.73 62.04 21.17
CA LEU A 31 -32.12 61.05 22.04
C LEU A 31 -30.84 61.56 22.67
N ALA A 32 -29.98 62.25 21.90
CA ALA A 32 -28.71 62.82 22.40
C ALA A 32 -28.96 63.99 23.37
N ASP A 33 -29.93 64.90 23.07
CA ASP A 33 -30.31 65.98 23.95
C ASP A 33 -30.85 65.53 25.30
N TYR A 34 -31.57 64.39 25.34
CA TYR A 34 -32.08 63.80 26.58
C TYR A 34 -31.01 63.40 27.54
N GLN A 35 -29.89 62.86 27.06
CA GLN A 35 -28.70 62.47 27.90
C GLN A 35 -27.61 63.55 27.95
N HIS A 36 -27.80 64.69 27.31
CA HIS A 36 -26.80 65.75 27.19
C HIS A 36 -25.47 65.28 26.54
N ILE A 37 -25.56 64.37 25.57
CA ILE A 37 -24.44 63.81 24.79
C ILE A 37 -24.33 64.59 23.48
N ASN A 38 -23.10 64.90 23.06
CA ASN A 38 -22.85 65.48 21.75
C ASN A 38 -23.12 64.50 20.65
N LEU A 39 -23.76 64.95 19.56
CA LEU A 39 -24.13 64.09 18.47
C LEU A 39 -23.32 64.50 17.21
N MET A 40 -22.70 63.52 16.56
CA MET A 40 -22.10 63.67 15.27
C MET A 40 -22.69 62.66 14.27
N ILE A 41 -23.36 63.15 13.27
CA ILE A 41 -24.03 62.32 12.24
C ILE A 41 -23.27 62.44 10.95
N SER A 42 -22.94 61.30 10.31
CA SER A 42 -22.38 61.28 8.93
C SER A 42 -23.39 61.85 7.94
N PRO A 43 -22.98 62.65 6.97
CA PRO A 43 -23.87 63.19 5.94
C PRO A 43 -24.57 62.16 5.05
N GLU A 44 -24.11 60.91 5.15
CA GLU A 44 -24.70 59.78 4.38
C GLU A 44 -25.89 59.12 5.14
N VAL A 45 -26.23 59.60 6.31
CA VAL A 45 -27.34 59.11 7.11
C VAL A 45 -28.64 59.74 6.60
N GLU A 46 -29.36 59.04 5.80
CA GLU A 46 -30.64 59.41 5.28
C GLU A 46 -31.74 58.46 5.74
N GLY A 47 -32.97 58.92 5.83
CA GLY A 47 -34.11 58.07 6.16
C GLY A 47 -35.16 58.78 7.01
N ARG A 48 -36.33 58.20 7.05
CA ARG A 48 -37.45 58.62 7.91
C ARG A 48 -37.97 57.45 8.68
N LEU A 49 -38.33 57.65 9.93
CA LEU A 49 -38.96 56.57 10.71
C LEU A 49 -40.09 57.13 11.60
N SER A 50 -41.05 56.21 11.81
CA SER A 50 -42.11 56.43 12.77
C SER A 50 -41.89 55.51 13.94
N LEU A 51 -41.80 56.06 15.14
CA LEU A 51 -41.62 55.27 16.33
C LEU A 51 -42.44 55.90 17.49
N ARG A 52 -42.91 55.03 18.36
CA ARG A 52 -43.59 55.40 19.62
C ARG A 52 -42.97 54.57 20.74
N LEU A 53 -42.27 55.24 21.62
CA LEU A 53 -41.64 54.65 22.79
C LEU A 53 -42.36 55.19 24.06
N GLU A 54 -42.69 54.24 24.97
CA GLU A 54 -43.31 54.61 26.25
C GLU A 54 -42.50 53.93 27.37
N ASN A 55 -41.90 54.76 28.23
CA ASN A 55 -41.13 54.26 29.37
C ASN A 55 -40.00 53.28 29.03
N VAL A 56 -39.20 53.54 27.99
CA VAL A 56 -38.11 52.68 27.49
C VAL A 56 -36.78 53.25 27.98
N PRO A 57 -35.83 52.42 28.48
CA PRO A 57 -34.47 52.88 28.82
C PRO A 57 -33.76 53.51 27.61
N TRP A 58 -33.00 54.57 27.80
CA TRP A 58 -32.37 55.34 26.71
C TRP A 58 -31.48 54.46 25.82
N GLN A 59 -30.67 53.55 26.38
CA GLN A 59 -29.79 52.64 25.62
C GLN A 59 -30.60 51.68 24.72
N GLN A 60 -31.74 51.24 25.20
CA GLN A 60 -32.63 50.39 24.38
C GLN A 60 -33.29 51.20 23.27
N ALA A 61 -33.74 52.41 23.53
CA ALA A 61 -34.30 53.31 22.52
C ALA A 61 -33.27 53.62 21.43
N LEU A 62 -32.04 53.91 21.81
CA LEU A 62 -30.95 54.19 20.90
C LEU A 62 -30.63 52.94 20.01
N SER A 63 -30.54 51.78 20.64
CA SER A 63 -30.26 50.51 19.93
C SER A 63 -31.38 50.14 18.95
N LEU A 64 -32.65 50.42 19.28
CA LEU A 64 -33.78 50.19 18.40
C LEU A 64 -33.78 51.13 17.18
N VAL A 65 -33.52 52.42 17.40
CA VAL A 65 -33.36 53.41 16.31
C VAL A 65 -32.23 53.03 15.39
N GLY A 66 -31.04 52.65 15.92
CA GLY A 66 -29.94 52.20 15.13
C GLY A 66 -30.25 50.99 14.27
N ARG A 67 -30.91 49.97 14.80
CA ARG A 67 -31.33 48.78 14.03
C ARG A 67 -32.41 49.08 12.98
N MET A 68 -33.37 49.92 13.34
CA MET A 68 -34.44 50.27 12.37
C MET A 68 -33.92 51.13 11.21
N ALA A 69 -33.02 52.04 11.51
CA ALA A 69 -32.41 52.90 10.48
C ALA A 69 -31.17 52.31 9.84
N ARG A 70 -30.73 51.06 10.19
CA ARG A 70 -29.51 50.41 9.74
C ARG A 70 -28.27 51.27 9.97
N LEU A 71 -28.10 51.79 11.19
CA LEU A 71 -27.04 52.62 11.59
C LEU A 71 -26.09 51.93 12.57
N THR A 72 -24.81 52.18 12.48
CA THR A 72 -23.81 51.83 13.46
C THR A 72 -23.64 53.01 14.39
N LEU A 73 -23.84 52.79 15.68
CA LEU A 73 -23.74 53.77 16.74
C LEU A 73 -22.48 53.51 17.54
N LEU A 74 -21.59 54.46 17.64
CA LEU A 74 -20.36 54.39 18.41
C LEU A 74 -20.37 55.50 19.45
N GLU A 75 -20.27 55.15 20.72
CA GLU A 75 -20.20 56.10 21.81
C GLU A 75 -18.73 56.22 22.26
N GLU A 76 -18.15 57.41 22.07
CA GLU A 76 -16.80 57.74 22.50
C GLU A 76 -16.85 58.91 23.48
N GLU A 77 -16.46 58.65 24.73
CA GLU A 77 -16.48 59.59 25.87
C GLU A 77 -17.85 60.27 26.06
N ASN A 78 -18.09 61.43 25.44
CA ASN A 78 -19.33 62.20 25.52
C ASN A 78 -19.85 62.59 24.13
N VAL A 79 -19.52 61.79 23.10
CA VAL A 79 -19.94 62.00 21.71
C VAL A 79 -20.54 60.71 21.13
N LEU A 80 -21.74 60.80 20.64
CA LEU A 80 -22.40 59.74 19.88
C LEU A 80 -22.10 59.93 18.39
N LEU A 81 -21.32 59.01 17.83
CA LEU A 81 -20.99 58.98 16.41
C LEU A 81 -21.97 58.04 15.69
N VAL A 82 -22.56 58.51 14.62
CA VAL A 82 -23.57 57.77 13.85
C VAL A 82 -23.12 57.61 12.39
N TYR A 83 -22.97 56.37 11.96
CA TYR A 83 -22.60 56.00 10.62
C TYR A 83 -23.60 55.03 10.00
N PRO A 84 -23.77 54.98 8.65
CA PRO A 84 -24.49 53.91 8.02
C PRO A 84 -23.80 52.54 8.25
N GLU A 85 -24.54 51.43 8.31
CA GLU A 85 -23.98 50.09 8.41
C GLU A 85 -23.04 49.77 7.26
N SER A 86 -23.30 50.31 6.06
CA SER A 86 -22.45 50.22 4.87
C SER A 86 -21.05 50.83 5.06
N TRP A 87 -20.91 51.83 5.90
CA TRP A 87 -19.64 52.52 6.16
C TRP A 87 -18.61 51.56 6.81
N GLN A 88 -19.05 50.76 7.76
CA GLN A 88 -18.19 49.77 8.41
C GLN A 88 -17.69 48.71 7.44
N GLN A 89 -18.56 48.27 6.54
CA GLN A 89 -18.17 47.34 5.46
C GLN A 89 -17.21 47.99 4.49
N GLN A 90 -17.45 49.24 4.07
CA GLN A 90 -16.55 49.99 3.18
C GLN A 90 -15.18 50.22 3.82
N GLN A 91 -15.12 50.58 5.09
CA GLN A 91 -13.86 50.72 5.86
C GLN A 91 -13.07 49.39 5.88
N HIS A 92 -13.72 48.30 6.21
CA HIS A 92 -13.08 46.98 6.20
C HIS A 92 -12.60 46.55 4.80
N GLU A 93 -13.36 46.90 3.74
CA GLU A 93 -12.96 46.65 2.37
C GLU A 93 -11.78 47.52 1.97
N ALA A 94 -11.83 48.81 2.34
CA ALA A 94 -10.74 49.73 2.10
C ALA A 94 -9.44 49.36 2.84
N GLU A 95 -9.54 48.96 4.09
CA GLU A 95 -8.41 48.45 4.86
C GLU A 95 -7.82 47.16 4.26
N LYS A 96 -8.67 46.22 3.86
CA LYS A 96 -8.23 45.01 3.16
C LYS A 96 -7.57 45.34 1.81
N ALA A 97 -8.14 46.29 1.06
CA ALA A 97 -7.56 46.74 -0.20
C ALA A 97 -6.19 47.41 0.02
N GLN A 98 -6.06 48.28 1.00
CA GLN A 98 -4.79 48.91 1.36
C GLN A 98 -3.75 47.89 1.85
N GLN A 99 -4.15 46.92 2.68
CA GLN A 99 -3.26 45.85 3.11
C GLN A 99 -2.82 44.96 1.94
N ALA A 100 -3.75 44.62 1.02
CA ALA A 100 -3.43 43.86 -0.17
C ALA A 100 -2.47 44.64 -1.10
N GLU A 101 -2.67 45.97 -1.24
CA GLU A 101 -1.81 46.83 -2.03
C GLU A 101 -0.41 47.01 -1.39
N ALA A 102 -0.35 47.17 -0.08
CA ALA A 102 0.90 47.20 0.69
C ALA A 102 1.69 45.88 0.56
N LEU A 103 1.00 44.74 0.59
CA LEU A 103 1.60 43.42 0.33
C LEU A 103 2.12 43.29 -1.11
N GLN A 104 1.41 43.87 -2.10
CA GLN A 104 1.84 43.88 -3.49
C GLN A 104 3.05 44.81 -3.73
N GLN A 105 3.22 45.84 -2.95
CA GLN A 105 4.34 46.78 -3.04
C GLN A 105 5.61 46.31 -2.33
N GLN A 106 5.52 45.26 -1.48
CA GLN A 106 6.69 44.72 -0.80
C GLN A 106 7.74 44.24 -1.82
N PRO A 107 9.04 44.49 -1.56
CA PRO A 107 10.11 44.01 -2.40
C PRO A 107 10.19 42.48 -2.33
N LEU A 108 10.23 41.85 -3.49
CA LEU A 108 10.39 40.39 -3.55
C LEU A 108 11.82 40.03 -3.15
N GLN A 109 11.94 39.12 -2.19
CA GLN A 109 13.20 38.53 -1.78
C GLN A 109 13.36 37.12 -2.36
N GLN A 110 14.60 36.70 -2.51
CA GLN A 110 14.94 35.39 -2.99
C GLN A 110 15.57 34.57 -1.85
N ARG A 111 15.10 33.34 -1.64
CA ARG A 111 15.63 32.44 -0.63
C ARG A 111 15.84 31.05 -1.21
N ARG A 112 17.03 30.46 -0.99
CA ARG A 112 17.30 29.07 -1.30
C ARG A 112 17.09 28.21 -0.06
N ILE A 113 16.33 27.11 -0.20
CA ILE A 113 16.11 26.11 0.83
C ILE A 113 16.64 24.78 0.30
N SER A 114 17.64 24.20 0.97
CA SER A 114 18.17 22.87 0.67
C SER A 114 17.37 21.84 1.46
N LEU A 115 16.97 20.77 0.80
CA LEU A 115 16.23 19.65 1.39
C LEU A 115 17.20 18.51 1.71
N HIS A 116 16.97 17.86 2.86
CA HIS A 116 17.83 16.78 3.35
C HIS A 116 17.23 15.40 3.09
N TYR A 117 15.91 15.28 3.24
CA TYR A 117 15.20 14.00 3.17
C TYR A 117 14.21 13.95 2.00
N ALA A 118 13.48 15.03 1.78
CA ALA A 118 12.47 15.11 0.72
C ALA A 118 13.09 15.46 -0.64
N SER A 119 12.44 15.01 -1.72
CA SER A 119 12.80 15.41 -3.08
C SER A 119 12.30 16.83 -3.37
N ALA A 120 13.16 17.71 -3.87
CA ALA A 120 12.78 19.07 -4.24
C ALA A 120 11.70 19.11 -5.32
N SER A 121 11.65 18.13 -6.22
CA SER A 121 10.61 18.03 -7.25
C SER A 121 9.24 17.69 -6.66
N ASP A 122 9.19 16.81 -5.65
CA ASP A 122 7.93 16.42 -5.04
C ASP A 122 7.39 17.51 -4.11
N VAL A 123 8.26 18.14 -3.31
CA VAL A 123 7.88 19.31 -2.50
C VAL A 123 7.41 20.47 -3.38
N HIS A 124 8.03 20.70 -4.54
CA HIS A 124 7.59 21.72 -5.49
C HIS A 124 6.20 21.41 -6.04
N ARG A 125 5.92 20.15 -6.41
CA ARG A 125 4.60 19.72 -6.88
C ARG A 125 3.52 19.95 -5.82
N SER A 126 3.80 19.58 -4.57
CA SER A 126 2.92 19.82 -3.43
C SER A 126 2.72 21.32 -3.17
N LEU A 127 3.80 22.12 -3.26
CA LEU A 127 3.72 23.57 -3.11
C LEU A 127 2.87 24.23 -4.20
N GLN A 128 2.88 23.71 -5.43
CA GLN A 128 2.05 24.23 -6.50
C GLN A 128 0.55 24.02 -6.26
N SER A 129 0.16 22.90 -5.64
CA SER A 129 -1.24 22.65 -5.27
C SER A 129 -1.71 23.57 -4.14
N GLU A 130 -0.83 23.95 -3.21
CA GLU A 130 -1.11 24.81 -2.06
C GLU A 130 -0.75 26.30 -2.32
N ARG A 131 -0.35 26.64 -3.56
CA ARG A 131 0.12 27.97 -3.92
C ARG A 131 -0.80 29.12 -3.49
N PRO A 132 -2.13 29.04 -3.61
CA PRO A 132 -3.01 30.13 -3.22
C PRO A 132 -2.96 30.50 -1.73
N SER A 133 -2.58 29.53 -0.86
CA SER A 133 -2.52 29.72 0.60
C SER A 133 -1.13 30.09 1.11
N LEU A 134 -0.05 29.67 0.42
CA LEU A 134 1.33 29.77 0.92
C LEU A 134 2.17 30.83 0.18
N MET A 135 1.83 31.19 -1.05
CA MET A 135 2.59 32.12 -1.88
C MET A 135 1.72 33.27 -2.40
N THR A 136 2.34 34.45 -2.56
CA THR A 136 1.65 35.56 -3.20
C THR A 136 1.45 35.34 -4.70
N ALA A 137 0.57 36.13 -5.33
CA ALA A 137 0.36 36.07 -6.79
C ALA A 137 1.64 36.33 -7.59
N ARG A 138 2.58 37.10 -7.02
CA ARG A 138 3.89 37.43 -7.61
C ARG A 138 4.99 36.44 -7.23
N GLY A 139 4.71 35.50 -6.32
CA GLY A 139 5.64 34.52 -5.86
C GLY A 139 6.00 33.49 -6.94
N SER A 140 7.21 32.98 -6.90
CA SER A 140 7.69 31.91 -7.78
C SER A 140 8.58 30.94 -7.01
N ALA A 141 8.47 29.66 -7.37
CA ALA A 141 9.30 28.59 -6.86
C ALA A 141 9.98 27.87 -8.03
N THR A 142 11.28 27.63 -7.93
CA THR A 142 12.07 26.91 -8.95
C THR A 142 12.84 25.77 -8.27
N VAL A 143 12.91 24.62 -8.94
CA VAL A 143 13.64 23.44 -8.45
C VAL A 143 15.05 23.42 -9.04
N ASP A 144 16.05 23.23 -8.19
CA ASP A 144 17.38 22.78 -8.61
C ASP A 144 17.55 21.31 -8.21
N SER A 145 17.31 20.41 -9.16
CA SER A 145 17.42 18.97 -8.95
C SER A 145 18.85 18.51 -8.65
N ARG A 146 19.87 19.25 -9.11
CA ARG A 146 21.27 18.91 -8.91
C ARG A 146 21.71 19.08 -7.46
N THR A 147 21.17 20.07 -6.76
CA THR A 147 21.50 20.37 -5.35
C THR A 147 20.38 20.02 -4.40
N ASN A 148 19.31 19.37 -4.88
CA ASN A 148 18.09 19.05 -4.12
C ASN A 148 17.59 20.27 -3.35
N SER A 149 17.47 21.41 -4.02
CA SER A 149 17.09 22.67 -3.38
C SER A 149 15.96 23.38 -4.12
N LEU A 150 15.18 24.13 -3.35
CA LEU A 150 14.13 25.02 -3.84
C LEU A 150 14.61 26.47 -3.78
N LEU A 151 14.47 27.18 -4.87
CA LEU A 151 14.68 28.61 -4.96
C LEU A 151 13.33 29.30 -4.95
N LEU A 152 13.03 29.97 -3.84
CA LEU A 152 11.78 30.70 -3.64
C LEU A 152 12.00 32.20 -3.83
N ARG A 153 11.06 32.86 -4.47
CA ARG A 153 11.04 34.30 -4.62
C ARG A 153 9.65 34.81 -4.29
N ASP A 154 9.53 35.57 -3.20
CA ASP A 154 8.24 36.10 -2.74
C ASP A 154 8.46 37.27 -1.74
N SER A 155 7.37 37.74 -1.12
CA SER A 155 7.43 38.66 0.02
C SER A 155 8.08 38.03 1.22
N PRO A 156 8.72 38.79 2.14
CA PRO A 156 9.39 38.22 3.32
C PRO A 156 8.47 37.36 4.18
N SER A 157 7.23 37.79 4.39
CA SER A 157 6.23 37.07 5.19
C SER A 157 5.86 35.71 4.55
N ALA A 158 5.56 35.69 3.25
CA ALA A 158 5.24 34.48 2.52
C ALA A 158 6.44 33.50 2.47
N LEU A 159 7.67 34.02 2.32
CA LEU A 159 8.88 33.19 2.36
C LEU A 159 9.08 32.49 3.71
N GLU A 160 8.80 33.16 4.82
CA GLU A 160 8.89 32.53 6.16
C GLU A 160 7.84 31.45 6.37
N GLU A 161 6.62 31.71 5.92
CA GLU A 161 5.52 30.73 6.00
C GLU A 161 5.80 29.51 5.13
N THR A 162 6.14 29.71 3.87
CA THR A 162 6.54 28.65 2.96
C THR A 162 7.76 27.88 3.48
N ALA A 163 8.75 28.56 4.07
CA ALA A 163 9.91 27.88 4.65
C ALA A 163 9.57 27.05 5.90
N ARG A 164 8.60 27.46 6.71
CA ARG A 164 8.10 26.66 7.84
C ARG A 164 7.38 25.41 7.33
N TRP A 165 6.53 25.57 6.32
CA TRP A 165 5.81 24.48 5.70
C TRP A 165 6.76 23.43 5.07
N ILE A 166 7.78 23.89 4.32
CA ILE A 166 8.80 23.03 3.72
C ILE A 166 9.56 22.25 4.81
N ARG A 167 9.97 22.90 5.91
CA ARG A 167 10.66 22.22 7.01
C ARG A 167 9.81 21.16 7.70
N ALA A 168 8.50 21.35 7.74
CA ALA A 168 7.58 20.34 8.29
C ALA A 168 7.46 19.09 7.38
N LEU A 169 7.72 19.23 6.07
CA LEU A 169 7.72 18.12 5.12
C LEU A 169 9.09 17.43 4.99
N ASP A 170 10.20 18.15 5.27
CA ASP A 170 11.56 17.62 5.14
C ASP A 170 11.96 16.80 6.38
N VAL A 171 11.25 15.69 6.60
CA VAL A 171 11.48 14.75 7.69
C VAL A 171 12.02 13.43 7.16
N PRO A 172 12.86 12.71 7.93
CA PRO A 172 13.36 11.41 7.52
C PRO A 172 12.23 10.40 7.37
N LEU A 173 12.28 9.61 6.27
CA LEU A 173 11.35 8.51 6.05
C LEU A 173 11.79 7.30 6.87
N GLU A 174 10.85 6.66 7.55
CA GLU A 174 11.09 5.42 8.25
C GLU A 174 11.50 4.31 7.29
N GLN A 175 12.55 3.58 7.65
CA GLN A 175 13.03 2.43 6.90
C GLN A 175 12.53 1.14 7.52
N VAL A 176 12.24 0.17 6.66
CA VAL A 176 11.74 -1.15 7.06
C VAL A 176 12.67 -2.23 6.51
N GLU A 177 13.19 -3.08 7.38
CA GLU A 177 13.79 -4.35 7.03
C GLU A 177 12.68 -5.39 6.85
N LEU A 178 12.71 -6.11 5.75
CA LEU A 178 11.73 -7.13 5.40
C LEU A 178 12.46 -8.46 5.24
N ALA A 179 12.12 -9.43 6.07
CA ALA A 179 12.65 -10.79 6.00
C ALA A 179 11.50 -11.74 5.71
N ALA A 180 11.58 -12.47 4.60
CA ALA A 180 10.65 -13.56 4.32
C ALA A 180 11.32 -14.92 4.56
N HIS A 181 10.54 -15.93 4.93
CA HIS A 181 10.93 -17.32 5.01
C HIS A 181 9.96 -18.13 4.19
N ILE A 182 10.45 -18.75 3.15
CA ILE A 182 9.70 -19.57 2.22
C ILE A 182 10.15 -21.01 2.43
N VAL A 183 9.25 -21.88 2.84
CA VAL A 183 9.51 -23.28 3.07
C VAL A 183 8.68 -24.09 2.08
N THR A 184 9.34 -24.85 1.23
CA THR A 184 8.71 -25.78 0.29
C THR A 184 9.15 -27.20 0.62
N ILE A 185 8.19 -28.07 0.91
CA ILE A 185 8.41 -29.48 1.16
C ILE A 185 7.72 -30.26 0.04
N SER A 186 8.46 -31.16 -0.58
CA SER A 186 7.93 -32.07 -1.61
C SER A 186 8.31 -33.50 -1.24
N GLU A 187 7.29 -34.36 -1.08
CA GLU A 187 7.44 -35.77 -0.79
C GLU A 187 6.86 -36.58 -1.94
N GLU A 188 7.60 -37.55 -2.43
CA GLU A 188 7.16 -38.48 -3.48
C GLU A 188 7.44 -39.89 -3.03
N HIS A 189 6.36 -40.68 -2.85
CA HIS A 189 6.44 -42.10 -2.51
C HIS A 189 5.91 -42.88 -3.70
N LEU A 190 6.72 -43.82 -4.18
CA LEU A 190 6.36 -44.77 -5.23
C LEU A 190 6.49 -46.18 -4.67
N HIS A 191 5.41 -46.92 -4.69
CA HIS A 191 5.37 -48.32 -4.27
C HIS A 191 4.78 -49.16 -5.41
N GLU A 192 5.57 -50.09 -5.93
CA GLU A 192 5.16 -50.97 -6.97
C GLU A 192 5.45 -52.43 -6.54
N LEU A 193 4.41 -53.28 -6.60
CA LEU A 193 4.50 -54.71 -6.30
C LEU A 193 3.72 -55.49 -7.35
N GLY A 194 4.37 -56.44 -8.00
CA GLY A 194 3.67 -57.23 -8.97
C GLY A 194 4.44 -58.43 -9.49
N VAL A 195 3.74 -59.21 -10.25
CA VAL A 195 4.24 -60.44 -10.89
C VAL A 195 4.03 -60.30 -12.39
N ASN A 196 5.08 -60.38 -13.15
CA ASN A 196 5.06 -60.39 -14.61
C ASN A 196 5.22 -61.82 -15.12
N TRP A 197 4.26 -62.25 -15.95
CA TRP A 197 4.30 -63.52 -16.61
C TRP A 197 4.73 -63.36 -18.06
N ARG A 198 5.82 -64.02 -18.50
CA ARG A 198 6.31 -63.94 -19.86
C ARG A 198 6.46 -65.29 -20.48
N LEU A 199 6.04 -65.43 -21.71
CA LEU A 199 6.20 -66.66 -22.52
C LEU A 199 7.25 -66.37 -23.58
N TYR A 200 8.36 -67.15 -23.58
CA TYR A 200 9.45 -67.03 -24.54
C TYR A 200 9.56 -68.26 -25.42
N ASN A 201 10.03 -68.08 -26.69
CA ASN A 201 10.43 -69.17 -27.52
C ASN A 201 11.76 -69.75 -27.02
N GLU A 202 11.95 -71.05 -27.18
CA GLU A 202 13.11 -71.77 -26.60
C GLU A 202 14.49 -71.25 -27.07
N GLY A 203 14.59 -70.74 -28.31
CA GLY A 203 15.83 -70.16 -28.84
C GLY A 203 16.25 -68.85 -28.19
N ASP A 204 15.28 -68.00 -27.80
CA ASP A 204 15.52 -66.71 -27.17
C ASP A 204 15.87 -66.87 -25.66
N ALA A 205 15.35 -67.90 -25.02
CA ALA A 205 15.59 -68.18 -23.61
C ALA A 205 17.02 -68.61 -23.32
N ILE A 206 17.64 -69.37 -24.19
CA ILE A 206 19.05 -69.82 -24.05
C ILE A 206 20.01 -68.62 -24.14
N ASN A 207 19.80 -67.75 -25.05
CA ASN A 207 20.60 -66.54 -25.22
C ASN A 207 20.47 -65.55 -24.03
N ARG A 208 19.33 -65.55 -23.37
CA ARG A 208 19.05 -64.68 -22.21
C ARG A 208 19.58 -65.28 -20.89
N ALA A 209 19.48 -66.61 -20.68
CA ALA A 209 20.05 -67.27 -19.52
C ALA A 209 21.58 -67.11 -19.44
N LEU A 210 22.23 -66.90 -20.59
CA LEU A 210 23.65 -66.60 -20.67
C LEU A 210 23.98 -65.08 -20.43
N ARG A 211 23.02 -64.23 -20.57
CA ARG A 211 23.20 -62.76 -20.39
C ARG A 211 22.67 -62.23 -19.07
N HIS A 212 21.72 -62.87 -18.44
CA HIS A 212 21.15 -62.43 -17.16
C HIS A 212 21.13 -63.58 -16.16
N PRO A 213 21.93 -63.51 -15.09
CA PRO A 213 21.85 -64.50 -14.02
C PRO A 213 20.46 -64.45 -13.35
N LEU A 214 20.05 -65.59 -12.78
CA LEU A 214 18.76 -65.80 -12.13
C LEU A 214 18.41 -64.82 -11.00
N LEU A 215 19.36 -64.00 -10.58
CA LEU A 215 19.21 -62.92 -9.59
C LEU A 215 19.95 -61.69 -10.15
N ASP A 216 19.25 -60.79 -10.78
CA ASP A 216 19.77 -59.48 -11.13
C ASP A 216 19.41 -58.51 -10.02
N VAL A 217 20.34 -58.34 -9.09
CA VAL A 217 20.26 -57.30 -8.08
C VAL A 217 21.19 -56.18 -8.59
N PRO A 218 20.68 -55.18 -9.30
CA PRO A 218 21.52 -54.08 -9.74
C PRO A 218 21.95 -53.26 -8.51
N LEU A 219 23.18 -53.44 -8.06
CA LEU A 219 23.85 -52.63 -7.06
C LEU A 219 24.32 -51.25 -7.60
N GLY A 220 23.81 -50.85 -8.74
CA GLY A 220 24.14 -49.56 -9.38
C GLY A 220 23.14 -48.48 -9.00
N LEU A 221 23.63 -47.28 -8.73
CA LEU A 221 22.87 -46.07 -8.33
C LEU A 221 21.72 -45.61 -9.25
N ASN A 222 21.46 -46.31 -10.36
CA ASN A 222 20.51 -45.90 -11.40
C ASN A 222 19.40 -46.90 -11.74
N SER A 223 19.30 -48.05 -11.04
CA SER A 223 18.20 -49.00 -11.28
C SER A 223 17.63 -49.50 -9.95
N HIS A 224 16.41 -49.12 -9.69
CA HIS A 224 15.72 -49.30 -8.41
C HIS A 224 14.79 -50.53 -8.41
N ASP A 225 14.78 -51.31 -9.50
CA ASP A 225 13.91 -52.47 -9.62
C ASP A 225 14.65 -53.72 -9.17
N VAL A 226 14.17 -54.34 -8.13
CA VAL A 226 14.58 -55.69 -7.74
C VAL A 226 13.65 -56.66 -8.43
N SER A 227 14.16 -57.38 -9.41
CA SER A 227 13.40 -58.42 -10.11
C SER A 227 14.01 -59.80 -9.86
N VAL A 228 13.18 -60.74 -9.46
CA VAL A 228 13.56 -62.15 -9.29
C VAL A 228 12.81 -62.97 -10.33
N GLY A 229 13.51 -63.51 -11.31
CA GLY A 229 12.95 -64.36 -12.34
C GLY A 229 13.05 -65.84 -11.96
N VAL A 230 11.97 -66.61 -12.06
CA VAL A 230 11.94 -68.05 -11.89
C VAL A 230 11.27 -68.71 -13.11
N THR A 231 12.01 -69.55 -13.79
CA THR A 231 11.45 -70.33 -14.90
C THR A 231 10.66 -71.51 -14.33
N LEU A 232 9.33 -71.46 -14.49
CA LEU A 232 8.43 -72.44 -13.83
C LEU A 232 8.15 -73.70 -14.63
N SER A 233 8.03 -73.64 -15.94
CA SER A 233 7.58 -74.77 -16.74
C SER A 233 7.78 -74.57 -18.24
N ARG A 234 7.77 -75.67 -18.98
CA ARG A 234 7.78 -75.73 -20.42
C ARG A 234 6.37 -76.08 -20.95
N ILE A 235 5.75 -75.18 -21.67
CA ILE A 235 4.41 -75.36 -22.23
C ILE A 235 4.45 -75.20 -23.74
N GLY A 236 4.24 -76.31 -24.49
CA GLY A 236 4.15 -76.29 -25.96
C GLY A 236 5.36 -75.74 -26.69
N GLY A 237 6.60 -76.00 -26.20
CA GLY A 237 7.87 -75.48 -26.76
C GLY A 237 8.19 -74.03 -26.39
N LYS A 238 7.50 -73.47 -25.41
CA LYS A 238 7.75 -72.13 -24.85
C LYS A 238 8.06 -72.24 -23.37
N LEU A 239 8.98 -71.39 -22.93
CA LEU A 239 9.33 -71.26 -21.49
C LEU A 239 8.45 -70.21 -20.84
N LEU A 240 7.81 -70.62 -19.74
CA LEU A 240 7.02 -69.73 -18.90
C LEU A 240 7.92 -69.18 -17.81
N ASP A 241 8.13 -67.89 -17.81
CA ASP A 241 8.98 -67.16 -16.88
C ASP A 241 8.10 -66.34 -15.92
N LEU A 242 8.38 -66.43 -14.67
CA LEU A 242 7.79 -65.62 -13.59
C LEU A 242 8.81 -64.59 -13.13
N GLU A 243 8.51 -63.35 -13.30
CA GLU A 243 9.31 -62.28 -12.78
C GLU A 243 8.55 -61.55 -11.65
N LEU A 244 9.09 -61.60 -10.48
CA LEU A 244 8.59 -60.85 -9.30
C LEU A 244 9.31 -59.50 -9.29
N SER A 245 8.57 -58.43 -9.40
CA SER A 245 9.09 -57.05 -9.30
C SER A 245 8.57 -56.39 -8.01
N ALA A 246 9.46 -55.79 -7.26
CA ALA A 246 9.14 -54.98 -6.10
C ALA A 246 10.02 -53.73 -6.14
N LEU A 247 9.39 -52.57 -6.13
CA LEU A 247 10.02 -51.28 -6.08
C LEU A 247 9.40 -50.43 -5.00
N GLU A 248 10.25 -49.89 -4.13
CA GLU A 248 9.86 -48.89 -3.15
C GLU A 248 10.87 -47.72 -3.28
N GLN A 249 10.37 -46.55 -3.56
CA GLN A 249 11.17 -45.36 -3.72
C GLN A 249 10.54 -44.22 -2.94
N GLU A 250 11.32 -43.56 -2.12
CA GLU A 250 10.93 -42.38 -1.35
C GLU A 250 11.91 -41.25 -1.65
N ASN A 251 11.36 -40.13 -2.13
CA ASN A 251 12.09 -38.91 -2.38
C ASN A 251 11.51 -37.78 -1.56
N GLN A 252 12.31 -37.15 -0.73
CA GLN A 252 11.93 -35.96 0.00
C GLN A 252 12.87 -34.82 -0.38
N VAL A 253 12.28 -33.68 -0.74
CA VAL A 253 13.00 -32.45 -1.06
C VAL A 253 12.45 -31.32 -0.21
N GLU A 254 13.34 -30.71 0.55
CA GLU A 254 13.04 -29.53 1.35
C GLU A 254 13.85 -28.34 0.80
N ILE A 255 13.16 -27.23 0.48
CA ILE A 255 13.77 -26.00 0.01
C ILE A 255 13.39 -24.89 0.97
N ILE A 256 14.40 -24.28 1.60
CA ILE A 256 14.22 -23.13 2.46
C ILE A 256 14.90 -21.92 1.79
N ALA A 257 14.13 -20.88 1.54
CA ALA A 257 14.64 -19.62 1.01
C ALA A 257 14.30 -18.47 1.96
N SER A 258 15.28 -17.61 2.22
CA SER A 258 15.12 -16.51 3.17
C SER A 258 15.57 -15.19 2.55
N PRO A 259 14.84 -14.62 1.56
CA PRO A 259 15.16 -13.32 1.00
C PRO A 259 14.97 -12.21 2.05
N ARG A 260 15.88 -11.23 2.04
CA ARG A 260 15.84 -10.06 2.91
C ARG A 260 16.09 -8.81 2.08
N LEU A 261 15.38 -7.74 2.38
CA LEU A 261 15.60 -6.44 1.75
C LEU A 261 15.23 -5.30 2.71
N PHE A 262 15.78 -4.11 2.39
CA PHE A 262 15.50 -2.86 3.09
C PHE A 262 14.83 -1.91 2.12
N THR A 263 13.82 -1.19 2.58
CA THR A 263 13.19 -0.14 1.81
C THR A 263 12.59 0.93 2.72
N SER A 264 12.35 2.13 2.17
CA SER A 264 11.71 3.22 2.89
C SER A 264 10.19 3.14 2.84
N HIS A 265 9.53 3.87 3.72
CA HIS A 265 8.08 4.03 3.73
C HIS A 265 7.54 4.34 2.33
N GLN A 266 6.53 3.59 1.87
CA GLN A 266 5.86 3.70 0.56
C GLN A 266 6.78 3.52 -0.68
N GLN A 267 7.99 3.01 -0.51
CA GLN A 267 8.88 2.69 -1.62
C GLN A 267 8.86 1.19 -1.91
N THR A 268 8.63 0.87 -3.18
CA THR A 268 8.66 -0.53 -3.64
C THR A 268 10.11 -0.97 -3.81
N ALA A 269 10.44 -2.11 -3.23
CA ALA A 269 11.71 -2.77 -3.44
C ALA A 269 11.50 -4.21 -3.91
N SER A 270 12.41 -4.71 -4.73
CA SER A 270 12.36 -6.07 -5.25
C SER A 270 13.73 -6.74 -5.18
N ILE A 271 13.72 -8.03 -4.93
CA ILE A 271 14.88 -8.91 -5.03
C ILE A 271 14.50 -10.13 -5.87
N LYS A 272 15.37 -10.50 -6.80
CA LYS A 272 15.21 -11.68 -7.67
C LYS A 272 16.49 -12.49 -7.65
N GLN A 273 16.34 -13.82 -7.61
CA GLN A 273 17.45 -14.77 -7.70
C GLN A 273 17.02 -15.99 -8.50
N GLY A 274 17.80 -16.43 -9.47
CA GLY A 274 17.50 -17.62 -10.26
C GLY A 274 18.27 -17.68 -11.55
N THR A 275 17.69 -18.38 -12.52
CA THR A 275 18.25 -18.62 -13.86
C THR A 275 17.25 -18.25 -14.93
N GLU A 276 17.74 -17.89 -16.09
CA GLU A 276 16.93 -17.72 -17.30
C GLU A 276 17.06 -18.95 -18.18
N ILE A 277 15.93 -19.46 -18.66
CA ILE A 277 15.88 -20.64 -19.54
C ILE A 277 15.63 -20.17 -20.95
N PRO A 278 16.52 -20.48 -21.92
CA PRO A 278 16.29 -20.15 -23.32
C PRO A 278 15.25 -21.09 -23.95
N TYR A 279 14.31 -20.52 -24.69
CA TYR A 279 13.32 -21.24 -25.51
C TYR A 279 13.47 -20.84 -26.96
N GLU A 280 13.47 -21.83 -27.84
CA GLU A 280 13.43 -21.60 -29.26
C GLU A 280 11.99 -21.30 -29.69
N VAL A 281 11.76 -20.14 -30.27
CA VAL A 281 10.48 -19.73 -30.84
C VAL A 281 10.64 -19.67 -32.36
N SER A 282 9.88 -20.52 -33.06
CA SER A 282 9.84 -20.49 -34.51
C SER A 282 9.07 -19.28 -35.01
N ALA A 283 9.72 -18.38 -35.72
CA ALA A 283 9.10 -17.18 -36.30
C ALA A 283 8.41 -17.52 -37.62
N GLY A 284 7.29 -18.25 -37.55
CA GLY A 284 6.39 -18.48 -38.72
C GLY A 284 7.04 -19.13 -39.93
N ASN A 285 6.48 -18.88 -41.12
CA ASN A 285 6.75 -19.55 -42.37
C ASN A 285 8.16 -19.30 -43.00
N SER A 286 9.01 -18.52 -42.35
CA SER A 286 10.34 -18.12 -42.84
C SER A 286 11.50 -18.97 -42.33
N GLY A 287 11.26 -19.97 -41.46
CA GLY A 287 12.30 -20.85 -40.93
C GLY A 287 13.33 -20.18 -40.01
N ALA A 288 13.13 -18.91 -39.64
CA ALA A 288 13.98 -18.24 -38.70
C ALA A 288 13.57 -18.62 -37.26
N THR A 289 14.52 -19.10 -36.46
CA THR A 289 14.35 -19.37 -35.04
C THR A 289 14.82 -18.14 -34.23
N SER A 290 14.00 -17.70 -33.28
CA SER A 290 14.35 -16.69 -32.28
C SER A 290 14.47 -17.37 -30.93
N ILE A 291 15.42 -16.90 -30.09
CA ILE A 291 15.55 -17.38 -28.73
C ILE A 291 14.86 -16.39 -27.80
N GLU A 292 13.90 -16.87 -27.02
CA GLU A 292 13.22 -16.13 -25.98
C GLU A 292 13.67 -16.69 -24.61
N PHE A 293 13.99 -15.82 -23.68
CA PHE A 293 14.39 -16.22 -22.31
C PHE A 293 13.18 -16.15 -21.38
N LYS A 294 12.98 -17.18 -20.57
CA LYS A 294 11.97 -17.22 -19.51
C LYS A 294 12.64 -17.31 -18.15
N GLU A 295 12.24 -16.42 -17.25
CA GLU A 295 12.79 -16.36 -15.91
C GLU A 295 12.29 -17.54 -15.04
N ALA A 296 13.21 -18.34 -14.52
CA ALA A 296 13.00 -19.33 -13.48
C ALA A 296 13.65 -18.80 -12.19
N VAL A 297 12.95 -17.90 -11.49
CA VAL A 297 13.50 -17.11 -10.39
C VAL A 297 12.60 -17.14 -9.15
N LEU A 298 13.25 -17.09 -7.98
CA LEU A 298 12.64 -16.63 -6.75
C LEU A 298 12.62 -15.11 -6.77
N GLY A 299 11.43 -14.51 -6.71
CA GLY A 299 11.23 -13.07 -6.68
C GLY A 299 10.42 -12.64 -5.46
N MET A 300 10.82 -11.56 -4.83
CA MET A 300 10.03 -10.88 -3.78
C MET A 300 9.98 -9.41 -4.11
N GLU A 301 8.77 -8.86 -4.17
CA GLU A 301 8.48 -7.45 -4.34
C GLU A 301 7.60 -6.99 -3.19
N VAL A 302 8.00 -5.93 -2.51
CA VAL A 302 7.31 -5.44 -1.31
C VAL A 302 7.26 -3.93 -1.29
N THR A 303 6.08 -3.40 -0.90
CA THR A 303 5.87 -1.98 -0.61
C THR A 303 5.36 -1.84 0.82
N PRO A 304 6.18 -1.39 1.78
CA PRO A 304 5.74 -1.16 3.15
C PRO A 304 5.13 0.22 3.31
N ALA A 305 4.09 0.32 4.14
CA ALA A 305 3.54 1.58 4.63
C ALA A 305 3.50 1.54 6.16
N VAL A 306 4.32 2.37 6.79
CA VAL A 306 4.36 2.47 8.26
C VAL A 306 3.18 3.30 8.74
N LEU A 307 2.41 2.76 9.68
CA LEU A 307 1.24 3.38 10.28
C LEU A 307 1.60 3.96 11.65
N GLY A 308 0.92 5.04 12.06
CA GLY A 308 1.26 5.85 13.24
C GLY A 308 1.24 5.14 14.61
N ASN A 309 0.98 3.84 14.68
CA ASN A 309 0.94 3.05 15.92
C ASN A 309 1.99 1.92 15.96
N GLY A 310 3.07 2.01 15.17
CA GLY A 310 4.10 0.98 15.07
C GLY A 310 3.64 -0.27 14.30
N ARG A 311 2.55 -0.17 13.56
CA ARG A 311 2.09 -1.21 12.64
C ARG A 311 2.58 -0.93 11.23
N ILE A 312 2.88 -1.97 10.50
CA ILE A 312 3.40 -1.89 9.14
C ILE A 312 2.42 -2.62 8.23
N GLN A 313 1.86 -1.88 7.29
CA GLN A 313 1.08 -2.45 6.21
C GLN A 313 2.02 -2.83 5.08
N LEU A 314 1.91 -4.04 4.59
CA LEU A 314 2.76 -4.60 3.56
C LEU A 314 1.91 -5.00 2.36
N LYS A 315 2.22 -4.46 1.20
CA LYS A 315 1.76 -5.02 -0.08
C LYS A 315 2.90 -5.88 -0.61
N ILE A 316 2.64 -7.19 -0.75
CA ILE A 316 3.67 -8.20 -1.00
C ILE A 316 3.30 -9.00 -2.23
N ARG A 317 4.28 -9.24 -3.08
CA ARG A 317 4.23 -10.19 -4.17
C ARG A 317 5.46 -11.09 -4.09
N ILE A 318 5.26 -12.39 -3.92
CA ILE A 318 6.32 -13.38 -3.88
C ILE A 318 6.04 -14.40 -4.98
N SER A 319 7.04 -14.67 -5.80
CA SER A 319 6.98 -15.66 -6.86
C SER A 319 8.18 -16.61 -6.75
N GLN A 320 7.91 -17.90 -6.80
CA GLN A 320 8.91 -18.96 -6.87
C GLN A 320 8.70 -19.77 -8.13
N ASN A 321 9.55 -19.54 -9.12
CA ASN A 321 9.54 -20.26 -10.38
C ASN A 321 10.73 -21.20 -10.39
N VAL A 322 10.48 -22.50 -10.48
CA VAL A 322 11.52 -23.52 -10.46
C VAL A 322 11.53 -24.26 -11.80
N PRO A 323 12.70 -24.58 -12.38
CA PRO A 323 12.75 -25.45 -13.54
C PRO A 323 12.10 -26.80 -13.23
N GLY A 324 11.11 -27.17 -14.02
CA GLY A 324 10.40 -28.43 -13.90
C GLY A 324 11.00 -29.51 -14.79
N ARG A 325 10.16 -30.50 -15.12
CA ARG A 325 10.59 -31.64 -15.96
C ARG A 325 10.77 -31.21 -17.39
N ALA A 326 11.73 -31.86 -18.07
CA ALA A 326 11.88 -31.74 -19.51
C ALA A 326 10.71 -32.42 -20.24
N VAL A 327 10.06 -31.69 -21.10
CA VAL A 327 8.94 -32.15 -21.94
C VAL A 327 9.42 -32.23 -23.38
N GLN A 328 9.23 -33.37 -24.03
CA GLN A 328 9.53 -33.55 -25.44
C GLN A 328 8.45 -32.88 -26.28
N THR A 329 8.83 -31.89 -27.06
CA THR A 329 7.93 -31.22 -28.02
C THR A 329 8.51 -31.37 -29.42
N GLY A 330 8.02 -32.35 -30.17
CA GLY A 330 8.62 -32.71 -31.47
C GLY A 330 10.04 -33.26 -31.29
N ASP A 331 10.99 -32.67 -32.03
CA ASP A 331 12.42 -33.06 -31.97
C ASP A 331 13.20 -32.30 -30.85
N SER A 332 12.56 -31.31 -30.20
CA SER A 332 13.19 -30.48 -29.16
C SER A 332 12.75 -30.89 -27.75
N GLN A 333 13.67 -30.84 -26.81
CA GLN A 333 13.42 -31.05 -25.38
C GLN A 333 13.33 -29.70 -24.70
N VAL A 334 12.16 -29.38 -24.14
CA VAL A 334 11.88 -28.08 -23.48
C VAL A 334 11.63 -28.31 -22.00
N LEU A 335 12.25 -27.48 -21.15
CA LEU A 335 12.02 -27.50 -19.71
C LEU A 335 10.69 -26.80 -19.35
N SER A 336 9.84 -27.45 -18.58
CA SER A 336 8.69 -26.78 -17.97
C SER A 336 9.14 -25.84 -16.84
N ILE A 337 8.33 -24.84 -16.49
CA ILE A 337 8.56 -24.00 -15.32
C ILE A 337 7.39 -24.19 -14.38
N ASP A 338 7.67 -24.71 -13.19
CA ASP A 338 6.72 -24.81 -12.09
C ASP A 338 6.62 -23.44 -11.42
N LYS A 339 5.45 -22.82 -11.54
CA LYS A 339 5.21 -21.45 -11.04
C LYS A 339 4.36 -21.48 -9.77
N GLN A 340 4.84 -20.79 -8.73
CA GLN A 340 4.12 -20.53 -7.49
C GLN A 340 4.17 -19.04 -7.21
N GLU A 341 3.02 -18.41 -6.97
CA GLU A 341 2.92 -16.98 -6.76
C GLU A 341 1.88 -16.68 -5.70
N ILE A 342 2.20 -15.75 -4.80
CA ILE A 342 1.28 -15.19 -3.82
C ILE A 342 1.33 -13.67 -3.93
N GLU A 343 0.16 -13.04 -3.99
CA GLU A 343 0.00 -11.60 -3.87
C GLU A 343 -1.00 -11.32 -2.76
N THR A 344 -0.58 -10.52 -1.77
CA THR A 344 -1.41 -10.23 -0.61
C THR A 344 -1.08 -8.87 0.00
N GLN A 345 -2.00 -8.35 0.79
CA GLN A 345 -1.82 -7.14 1.57
C GLN A 345 -2.18 -7.43 3.03
N VAL A 346 -1.24 -7.23 3.93
CA VAL A 346 -1.38 -7.54 5.35
C VAL A 346 -0.88 -6.39 6.22
N THR A 347 -1.36 -6.33 7.45
CA THR A 347 -0.87 -5.38 8.45
C THR A 347 -0.31 -6.14 9.64
N VAL A 348 0.95 -5.90 9.96
CA VAL A 348 1.74 -6.62 10.97
C VAL A 348 2.34 -5.63 11.95
N SER A 349 2.53 -6.01 13.20
CA SER A 349 3.28 -5.21 14.17
C SER A 349 4.79 -5.31 13.92
N ASP A 350 5.53 -4.28 14.33
CA ASP A 350 6.99 -4.25 14.24
C ASP A 350 7.62 -5.49 14.90
N GLY A 351 8.48 -6.21 14.16
CA GLY A 351 9.16 -7.42 14.61
C GLY A 351 8.30 -8.68 14.72
N GLN A 352 7.01 -8.63 14.43
CA GLN A 352 6.12 -9.78 14.49
C GLN A 352 6.22 -10.60 13.19
N THR A 353 6.33 -11.93 13.33
CA THR A 353 6.27 -12.85 12.19
C THR A 353 4.82 -13.27 11.94
N LEU A 354 4.38 -13.14 10.69
CA LEU A 354 3.06 -13.55 10.22
C LEU A 354 3.21 -14.59 9.11
N ALA A 355 2.43 -15.66 9.18
CA ALA A 355 2.25 -16.56 8.04
C ALA A 355 1.32 -15.90 7.02
N LEU A 356 1.85 -15.61 5.83
CA LEU A 356 1.09 -14.97 4.75
C LEU A 356 0.11 -15.92 4.09
N GLY A 357 0.46 -17.19 4.06
CA GLY A 357 -0.34 -18.24 3.45
C GLY A 357 0.48 -19.47 3.10
N GLY A 358 -0.15 -20.41 2.48
CA GLY A 358 0.49 -21.63 2.01
C GLY A 358 -0.39 -22.36 1.01
N ILE A 359 0.22 -23.31 0.30
CA ILE A 359 -0.44 -24.20 -0.65
C ILE A 359 -0.11 -25.62 -0.25
N PHE A 360 -1.13 -26.43 0.01
CA PHE A 360 -0.98 -27.86 0.19
C PHE A 360 -1.60 -28.58 -1.01
N HIS A 361 -0.80 -29.42 -1.68
CA HIS A 361 -1.25 -30.21 -2.80
C HIS A 361 -0.87 -31.68 -2.55
N GLN A 362 -1.85 -32.55 -2.63
CA GLN A 362 -1.65 -34.01 -2.53
C GLN A 362 -2.29 -34.70 -3.72
N GLN A 363 -1.49 -35.48 -4.40
CA GLN A 363 -1.94 -36.34 -5.50
C GLN A 363 -1.64 -37.78 -5.12
N ARG A 364 -2.63 -38.66 -5.26
CA ARG A 364 -2.48 -40.09 -5.05
C ARG A 364 -3.02 -40.82 -6.28
N THR A 365 -2.14 -41.58 -6.93
CA THR A 365 -2.46 -42.36 -8.09
C THR A 365 -2.34 -43.82 -7.73
N ARG A 366 -3.42 -44.59 -7.89
CA ARG A 366 -3.43 -46.03 -7.71
C ARG A 366 -3.72 -46.70 -9.05
N GLY A 367 -2.80 -47.50 -9.52
CA GLY A 367 -2.91 -48.31 -10.69
C GLY A 367 -2.97 -49.78 -10.35
N GLN A 368 -3.86 -50.52 -10.97
CA GLN A 368 -3.89 -51.98 -10.87
C GLN A 368 -3.91 -52.53 -12.31
N ARG A 369 -2.97 -53.40 -12.60
CA ARG A 369 -2.96 -54.20 -13.84
C ARG A 369 -3.18 -55.65 -13.43
N GLN A 370 -4.04 -56.35 -14.16
CA GLN A 370 -4.31 -57.77 -13.84
C GLN A 370 -4.55 -58.58 -15.12
N VAL A 371 -4.23 -59.85 -15.09
CA VAL A 371 -4.58 -60.79 -16.13
C VAL A 371 -6.09 -61.08 -16.05
N PRO A 372 -6.85 -60.85 -17.14
CA PRO A 372 -8.30 -61.12 -17.11
C PRO A 372 -8.59 -62.56 -16.67
N LEU A 373 -9.67 -62.76 -15.88
CA LEU A 373 -10.11 -63.99 -15.29
C LEU A 373 -9.19 -64.51 -14.14
N LEU A 374 -7.86 -64.61 -14.35
CA LEU A 374 -6.92 -65.15 -13.33
C LEU A 374 -6.70 -64.16 -12.20
N GLY A 375 -6.67 -62.88 -12.45
CA GLY A 375 -6.52 -61.84 -11.42
C GLY A 375 -7.67 -61.83 -10.40
N ASN A 376 -8.84 -62.36 -10.74
CA ASN A 376 -10.02 -62.36 -9.85
C ASN A 376 -10.18 -63.64 -9.03
N LEU A 377 -9.26 -64.59 -9.12
CA LEU A 377 -9.33 -65.82 -8.37
C LEU A 377 -9.04 -65.58 -6.90
N PRO A 378 -9.84 -66.18 -6.00
CA PRO A 378 -9.55 -66.16 -4.57
C PRO A 378 -8.22 -66.85 -4.29
N VAL A 379 -7.43 -66.34 -3.36
CA VAL A 379 -6.12 -66.84 -2.90
C VAL A 379 -4.98 -66.67 -3.91
N VAL A 380 -5.12 -67.10 -5.15
CA VAL A 380 -4.04 -67.05 -6.17
C VAL A 380 -4.07 -65.82 -7.07
N GLY A 381 -5.15 -65.04 -7.04
CA GLY A 381 -5.31 -63.86 -7.89
C GLY A 381 -4.26 -62.77 -7.65
N SER A 382 -3.65 -62.70 -6.46
CA SER A 382 -2.55 -61.76 -6.17
C SER A 382 -1.30 -61.99 -7.05
N LEU A 383 -1.05 -63.25 -7.46
CA LEU A 383 0.05 -63.60 -8.34
C LEU A 383 -0.17 -63.13 -9.81
N PHE A 384 -1.37 -62.72 -10.17
CA PHE A 384 -1.75 -62.25 -11.52
C PHE A 384 -2.16 -60.75 -11.51
N ARG A 385 -1.76 -60.03 -10.43
CA ARG A 385 -1.99 -58.59 -10.29
C ARG A 385 -0.69 -57.87 -10.09
N GLN A 386 -0.60 -56.65 -10.63
CA GLN A 386 0.42 -55.71 -10.34
C GLN A 386 -0.26 -54.44 -9.76
N HIS A 387 0.20 -53.99 -8.61
CA HIS A 387 -0.25 -52.78 -7.97
C HIS A 387 0.86 -51.72 -8.05
N ALA A 388 0.49 -50.52 -8.42
CA ALA A 388 1.34 -49.35 -8.38
C ALA A 388 0.62 -48.27 -7.60
N GLU A 389 1.25 -47.75 -6.59
CA GLU A 389 0.74 -46.63 -5.81
C GLU A 389 1.80 -45.54 -5.82
N GLU A 390 1.40 -44.36 -6.32
CA GLU A 390 2.22 -43.15 -6.34
C GLU A 390 1.52 -42.09 -5.52
N GLN A 391 2.21 -41.55 -4.52
CA GLN A 391 1.73 -40.47 -3.69
C GLN A 391 2.72 -39.32 -3.78
N ARG A 392 2.24 -38.16 -4.18
CA ARG A 392 2.99 -36.92 -4.23
C ARG A 392 2.32 -35.92 -3.31
N LYS A 393 3.10 -35.35 -2.38
CA LYS A 393 2.68 -34.25 -1.53
C LYS A 393 3.60 -33.06 -1.80
N ARG A 394 3.03 -31.88 -1.89
CA ARG A 394 3.77 -30.63 -1.99
C ARG A 394 3.14 -29.61 -1.06
N GLU A 395 3.96 -29.05 -0.19
CA GLU A 395 3.55 -28.03 0.77
C GLU A 395 4.44 -26.81 0.61
N LEU A 396 3.83 -25.63 0.50
CA LEU A 396 4.49 -24.34 0.49
C LEU A 396 3.93 -23.53 1.64
N VAL A 397 4.80 -22.96 2.48
CA VAL A 397 4.44 -22.02 3.53
C VAL A 397 5.33 -20.80 3.46
N ILE A 398 4.74 -19.61 3.56
CA ILE A 398 5.45 -18.34 3.48
C ILE A 398 5.21 -17.54 4.75
N PHE A 399 6.30 -17.17 5.41
CA PHE A 399 6.31 -16.29 6.58
C PHE A 399 6.96 -14.96 6.23
N MET A 400 6.51 -13.89 6.87
CA MET A 400 7.07 -12.54 6.73
C MET A 400 7.26 -11.90 8.09
N THR A 401 8.42 -11.25 8.27
CA THR A 401 8.79 -10.50 9.47
C THR A 401 9.27 -9.11 9.06
N PRO A 402 8.44 -8.07 9.19
CA PRO A 402 8.88 -6.70 9.03
C PRO A 402 9.52 -6.18 10.32
N ARG A 403 10.52 -5.31 10.19
CA ARG A 403 11.19 -4.64 11.30
C ARG A 403 11.47 -3.19 10.96
N LEU A 404 11.08 -2.26 11.83
CA LEU A 404 11.44 -0.86 11.72
C LEU A 404 12.94 -0.66 12.04
N VAL A 405 13.65 -0.01 11.12
CA VAL A 405 15.05 0.35 11.33
C VAL A 405 15.10 1.77 11.87
N ARG A 406 15.45 1.91 13.14
CA ARG A 406 15.66 3.23 13.76
C ARG A 406 17.10 3.68 13.51
N GLU A 407 17.29 4.94 13.19
CA GLU A 407 18.59 5.53 12.81
C GLU A 407 19.70 5.28 13.84
N ALA A 408 19.37 5.11 15.10
CA ALA A 408 20.31 4.77 16.16
C ALA A 408 21.00 3.39 16.01
N ALA A 409 20.47 2.48 15.20
CA ALA A 409 21.05 1.15 14.97
C ALA A 409 22.10 1.13 13.84
N LEU A 410 22.16 2.15 13.00
CA LEU A 410 23.11 2.26 11.88
C LEU A 410 24.48 2.83 12.32
N SER A 411 24.55 3.53 13.46
CA SER A 411 25.80 4.11 13.98
C SER A 411 26.63 3.15 14.85
N ALA A 412 26.13 1.92 15.09
CA ALA A 412 26.76 0.94 15.99
C ALA A 412 27.34 -0.30 15.26
N ARG A 413 27.56 -0.21 13.92
CA ARG A 413 28.25 -1.27 13.16
C ARG A 413 29.49 -0.74 12.44
#